data_64fbf5f70a6f525f2d408d75e7a93bfe
#
_entry.id   64fbf5f70a6f525f2d408d75e7a93bfe
#
_cell.length_a   1.000
_cell.length_b   1.000
_cell.length_c   1.000
_cell.angle_alpha   90.00
_cell.angle_beta   90.00
_cell.angle_gamma   90.00
#
_symmetry.space_group_name_H-M   'P 1'
#
loop_
_entity.id
_entity.type
_entity.pdbx_description
1 polymer ?
#
loop_
_entity_poly.entity_id
_entity_poly.type
_entity_poly.pdbx_seq_one_letter_code
_entity_poly.pdbx_strand_id
1 'polypeptide(L)'
;MDTKFILKGSDTLNLKIKNLENCFQSAKELGYNYVAVKVDMQGFEKPEIIINSNENFEEKLDYYKKAYDENLILRSFNGIRIIGFTYGDTFESIEEDLVDE
;
A
#
# COMPACT_ATOMS: atom_id res chain seq x y z
N MET A 1 -11.00 11.89 15.37
CA MET A 1 -10.28 12.37 14.19
C MET A 1 -9.60 11.21 13.47
N ASP A 2 -9.86 11.10 12.20
CA ASP A 2 -9.29 10.01 11.42
C ASP A 2 -7.87 10.32 11.02
N THR A 3 -7.00 9.37 11.28
CA THR A 3 -5.61 9.48 10.88
C THR A 3 -5.37 8.46 9.78
N LYS A 4 -5.19 8.93 8.56
CA LYS A 4 -4.91 8.04 7.46
C LYS A 4 -3.50 7.50 7.54
N PHE A 5 -3.35 6.26 7.13
CA PHE A 5 -2.04 5.69 6.88
C PHE A 5 -1.57 6.22 5.53
N ILE A 6 -0.69 7.21 5.55
CA ILE A 6 -0.12 7.74 4.32
C ILE A 6 1.37 7.54 4.40
N LEU A 7 1.88 6.60 3.60
CA LEU A 7 3.30 6.31 3.58
C LEU A 7 3.82 6.57 2.18
N LYS A 8 4.75 7.49 2.09
CA LYS A 8 5.42 7.84 0.84
C LYS A 8 6.85 7.33 0.89
N GLY A 9 7.54 7.39 -0.24
CA GLY A 9 8.88 6.86 -0.34
C GLY A 9 9.85 7.36 0.70
N SER A 10 9.63 8.59 1.22
CA SER A 10 10.49 9.15 2.25
C SER A 10 10.25 8.57 3.64
N ASP A 11 9.16 7.84 3.84
CA ASP A 11 8.78 7.29 5.15
C ASP A 11 9.29 5.86 5.30
N THR A 12 10.58 5.66 5.06
CA THR A 12 11.14 4.30 4.99
C THR A 12 11.02 3.53 6.29
N LEU A 13 11.03 4.22 7.43
CA LEU A 13 10.92 3.55 8.73
C LEU A 13 9.57 2.86 8.91
N ASN A 14 8.57 3.30 8.17
CA ASN A 14 7.21 2.77 8.27
C ASN A 14 6.85 1.83 7.13
N LEU A 15 7.82 1.52 6.25
CA LEU A 15 7.56 0.62 5.12
C LEU A 15 7.80 -0.81 5.56
N LYS A 16 6.88 -1.32 6.36
CA LYS A 16 6.91 -2.68 6.88
C LYS A 16 5.59 -3.36 6.60
N ILE A 17 5.64 -4.67 6.47
CA ILE A 17 4.42 -5.46 6.22
C ILE A 17 3.39 -5.26 7.33
N LYS A 18 3.84 -5.07 8.55
CA LYS A 18 2.94 -4.83 9.67
C LYS A 18 2.14 -3.54 9.48
N ASN A 19 2.78 -2.52 8.96
CA ASN A 19 2.10 -1.25 8.74
C ASN A 19 1.13 -1.33 7.57
N LEU A 20 1.43 -2.12 6.55
CA LEU A 20 0.49 -2.38 5.47
C LEU A 20 -0.73 -3.13 6.01
N GLU A 21 -0.49 -4.11 6.88
CA GLU A 21 -1.58 -4.84 7.53
C GLU A 21 -2.47 -3.87 8.30
N ASN A 22 -1.85 -2.96 9.06
CA ASN A 22 -2.61 -1.96 9.83
C ASN A 22 -3.42 -1.05 8.90
N CYS A 23 -2.88 -0.73 7.74
CA CYS A 23 -3.58 0.10 6.76
C CYS A 23 -4.86 -0.59 6.29
N PHE A 24 -4.78 -1.88 5.93
CA PHE A 24 -5.96 -2.65 5.54
C PHE A 24 -6.96 -2.74 6.68
N GLN A 25 -6.46 -2.98 7.90
CA GLN A 25 -7.32 -3.11 9.06
C GLN A 25 -8.07 -1.80 9.32
N SER A 26 -7.36 -0.68 9.27
CA SER A 26 -7.96 0.63 9.51
C SER A 26 -9.01 0.95 8.45
N ALA A 27 -8.71 0.65 7.19
CA ALA A 27 -9.65 0.89 6.10
C ALA A 27 -10.94 0.09 6.32
N LYS A 28 -10.79 -1.17 6.75
CA LYS A 28 -11.93 -2.02 7.01
C LYS A 28 -12.77 -1.49 8.17
N GLU A 29 -12.11 -1.10 9.25
CA GLU A 29 -12.82 -0.64 10.45
C GLU A 29 -13.50 0.70 10.22
N LEU A 30 -12.88 1.56 9.44
CA LEU A 30 -13.43 2.90 9.18
C LEU A 30 -14.38 2.93 7.99
N GLY A 31 -14.51 1.82 7.28
CA GLY A 31 -15.47 1.71 6.19
C GLY A 31 -15.01 2.34 4.87
N TYR A 32 -13.72 2.44 4.66
CA TYR A 32 -13.20 2.98 3.40
C TYR A 32 -13.30 1.93 2.29
N ASN A 33 -13.44 2.41 1.06
CA ASN A 33 -13.68 1.54 -0.07
C ASN A 33 -12.42 0.92 -0.64
N TYR A 34 -11.28 1.58 -0.48
CA TYR A 34 -10.06 1.17 -1.18
C TYR A 34 -8.83 1.27 -0.29
N VAL A 35 -7.90 0.34 -0.52
CA VAL A 35 -6.52 0.47 -0.08
C VAL A 35 -5.65 0.46 -1.32
N ALA A 36 -4.80 1.45 -1.46
CA ALA A 36 -3.90 1.55 -2.61
C ALA A 36 -2.47 1.30 -2.16
N VAL A 37 -1.73 0.61 -3.00
CA VAL A 37 -0.35 0.24 -2.74
C VAL A 37 0.50 0.75 -3.89
N LYS A 38 1.54 1.51 -3.57
CA LYS A 38 2.46 2.05 -4.56
C LYS A 38 3.66 1.14 -4.65
N VAL A 39 3.92 0.61 -5.84
CA VAL A 39 4.95 -0.41 -6.05
C VAL A 39 6.01 0.14 -6.99
N ASP A 40 7.24 0.08 -6.55
CA ASP A 40 8.39 0.47 -7.37
C ASP A 40 8.96 -0.78 -8.01
N MET A 41 9.16 -0.73 -9.32
CA MET A 41 9.65 -1.88 -10.07
C MET A 41 10.92 -1.49 -10.82
N GLN A 42 11.97 -2.25 -10.59
CA GLN A 42 13.25 -2.02 -11.25
C GLN A 42 13.08 -2.06 -12.77
N GLY A 43 13.60 -1.05 -13.43
CA GLY A 43 13.50 -0.96 -14.88
C GLY A 43 12.32 -0.15 -15.39
N PHE A 44 11.44 0.29 -14.50
CA PHE A 44 10.30 1.12 -14.86
C PHE A 44 10.53 2.54 -14.37
N GLU A 45 10.15 3.52 -15.21
CA GLU A 45 10.38 4.92 -14.86
C GLU A 45 9.53 5.37 -13.69
N LYS A 46 8.31 4.85 -13.60
CA LYS A 46 7.35 5.31 -12.60
C LYS A 46 6.82 4.15 -11.81
N PRO A 47 6.56 4.36 -10.52
CA PRO A 47 5.89 3.34 -9.71
C PRO A 47 4.46 3.10 -10.20
N GLU A 48 3.96 1.92 -9.91
CA GLU A 48 2.59 1.56 -10.21
C GLU A 48 1.75 1.64 -8.95
N ILE A 49 0.53 2.18 -9.08
CA ILE A 49 -0.41 2.23 -7.96
C ILE A 49 -1.45 1.15 -8.17
N ILE A 50 -1.52 0.21 -7.24
CA ILE A 50 -2.47 -0.90 -7.29
C ILE A 50 -3.58 -0.60 -6.30
N ILE A 51 -4.82 -0.56 -6.79
CA ILE A 51 -5.97 -0.23 -5.96
C ILE A 51 -6.73 -1.52 -5.63
N ASN A 52 -6.91 -1.75 -4.34
CA ASN A 52 -7.59 -2.94 -3.84
C ASN A 52 -8.95 -2.55 -3.28
N SER A 53 -10.00 -3.19 -3.80
CA SER A 53 -11.37 -2.94 -3.37
C SER A 53 -11.64 -3.59 -2.02
N ASN A 54 -12.55 -2.99 -1.24
CA ASN A 54 -12.90 -3.52 0.08
C ASN A 54 -13.47 -4.94 0.02
N GLU A 55 -14.00 -5.34 -1.13
CA GLU A 55 -14.51 -6.70 -1.31
C GLU A 55 -13.40 -7.73 -1.24
N ASN A 56 -12.16 -7.30 -1.51
CA ASN A 56 -11.02 -8.21 -1.61
C ASN A 56 -9.94 -7.93 -0.57
N PHE A 57 -10.23 -7.14 0.46
CA PHE A 57 -9.20 -6.75 1.43
C PHE A 57 -8.51 -7.94 2.06
N GLU A 58 -9.27 -8.92 2.55
CA GLU A 58 -8.67 -10.06 3.23
C GLU A 58 -7.81 -10.88 2.29
N GLU A 59 -8.32 -11.10 1.09
CA GLU A 59 -7.62 -11.89 0.09
C GLU A 59 -6.34 -11.19 -0.36
N LYS A 60 -6.42 -9.88 -0.57
CA LYS A 60 -5.26 -9.11 -1.03
C LYS A 60 -4.21 -8.96 0.06
N LEU A 61 -4.63 -8.73 1.29
CA LEU A 61 -3.68 -8.65 2.38
C LEU A 61 -2.94 -9.98 2.54
N ASP A 62 -3.67 -11.07 2.45
CA ASP A 62 -3.04 -12.39 2.51
C ASP A 62 -1.99 -12.55 1.40
N TYR A 63 -2.33 -12.09 0.20
CA TYR A 63 -1.38 -12.12 -0.91
C TYR A 63 -0.12 -11.32 -0.59
N TYR A 64 -0.29 -10.09 -0.11
CA TYR A 64 0.88 -9.25 0.18
C TYR A 64 1.75 -9.85 1.27
N LYS A 65 1.13 -10.44 2.29
CA LYS A 65 1.89 -11.05 3.38
C LYS A 65 2.69 -12.26 2.93
N LYS A 66 2.19 -12.97 1.91
CA LYS A 66 2.89 -14.14 1.38
C LYS A 66 3.93 -13.75 0.33
N ALA A 67 3.63 -12.76 -0.48
CA ALA A 67 4.49 -12.39 -1.61
C ALA A 67 5.65 -11.49 -1.21
N TYR A 68 5.46 -10.66 -0.18
CA TYR A 68 6.46 -9.67 0.23
C TYR A 68 7.00 -10.03 1.61
N ASP A 69 8.25 -9.65 1.85
CA ASP A 69 8.86 -9.89 3.16
C ASP A 69 8.48 -8.76 4.14
N GLU A 70 9.05 -8.80 5.34
CA GLU A 70 8.69 -7.84 6.37
C GLU A 70 9.06 -6.41 5.99
N ASN A 71 9.97 -6.24 5.06
CA ASN A 71 10.41 -4.93 4.58
C ASN A 71 9.71 -4.52 3.30
N LEU A 72 8.65 -5.24 2.91
CA LEU A 72 7.83 -4.96 1.73
C LEU A 72 8.61 -5.11 0.43
N ILE A 73 9.58 -6.00 0.43
CA ILE A 73 10.35 -6.35 -0.77
C ILE A 73 9.82 -7.70 -1.27
N LEU A 74 9.55 -7.78 -2.57
CA LEU A 74 9.00 -9.00 -3.15
C LEU A 74 10.00 -10.15 -2.97
N ARG A 75 9.51 -11.26 -2.40
CA ARG A 75 10.39 -12.39 -2.07
C ARG A 75 11.02 -13.03 -3.28
N SER A 76 10.28 -13.08 -4.38
CA SER A 76 10.76 -13.75 -5.59
C SER A 76 11.67 -12.88 -6.45
N PHE A 77 11.67 -11.56 -6.22
CA PHE A 77 12.51 -10.66 -6.99
C PHE A 77 12.68 -9.34 -6.24
N ASN A 78 13.88 -9.10 -5.72
CA ASN A 78 14.12 -7.96 -4.85
C ASN A 78 14.13 -6.61 -5.58
N GLY A 79 13.98 -6.60 -6.89
CA GLY A 79 13.83 -5.36 -7.65
C GLY A 79 12.42 -4.78 -7.60
N ILE A 80 11.50 -5.44 -6.92
CA ILE A 80 10.11 -4.97 -6.77
C ILE A 80 9.82 -4.80 -5.29
N ARG A 81 9.35 -3.60 -4.92
CA ARG A 81 9.05 -3.34 -3.51
C ARG A 81 7.93 -2.32 -3.40
N ILE A 82 7.24 -2.38 -2.27
CA ILE A 82 6.18 -1.43 -1.97
C ILE A 82 6.83 -0.22 -1.31
N ILE A 83 6.55 0.97 -1.85
CA ILE A 83 7.15 2.22 -1.35
C ILE A 83 6.14 3.18 -0.77
N GLY A 84 4.86 2.80 -0.75
CA GLY A 84 3.84 3.62 -0.12
C GLY A 84 2.51 2.91 -0.15
N PHE A 85 1.58 3.34 0.73
CA PHE A 85 0.22 2.84 0.73
C PHE A 85 -0.68 3.80 1.49
N THR A 86 -1.98 3.73 1.17
CA THR A 86 -2.97 4.56 1.84
C THR A 86 -4.35 3.94 1.63
N TYR A 87 -5.34 4.46 2.33
CA TYR A 87 -6.72 4.10 2.10
C TYR A 87 -7.54 5.32 1.75
N GLY A 88 -8.68 5.12 1.11
CA GLY A 88 -9.56 6.21 0.74
C GLY A 88 -10.83 5.70 0.09
N ASP A 89 -11.76 6.63 -0.19
CA ASP A 89 -13.04 6.30 -0.79
C ASP A 89 -13.08 6.53 -2.29
N THR A 90 -12.15 7.31 -2.82
CA THR A 90 -12.13 7.62 -4.24
C THR A 90 -10.72 7.46 -4.79
N PHE A 91 -10.63 7.25 -6.10
CA PHE A 91 -9.34 7.16 -6.77
C PHE A 91 -8.58 8.48 -6.66
N GLU A 92 -9.29 9.59 -6.74
CA GLU A 92 -8.66 10.92 -6.65
C GLU A 92 -8.01 11.12 -5.29
N SER A 93 -8.70 10.77 -4.24
CA SER A 93 -8.17 10.87 -2.88
C SER A 93 -6.90 10.05 -2.72
N ILE A 94 -6.92 8.84 -3.25
CA ILE A 94 -5.80 7.92 -3.18
C ILE A 94 -4.60 8.47 -3.94
N GLU A 95 -4.84 8.99 -5.13
CA GLU A 95 -3.75 9.53 -5.94
C GLU A 95 -3.08 10.71 -5.26
N GLU A 96 -3.87 11.58 -4.66
CA GLU A 96 -3.32 12.74 -3.93
C GLU A 96 -2.40 12.29 -2.82
N ASP A 97 -2.78 11.23 -2.12
CA ASP A 97 -1.99 10.75 -0.99
C ASP A 97 -0.66 10.12 -1.42
N LEU A 98 -0.62 9.53 -2.60
CA LEU A 98 0.53 8.72 -3.02
C LEU A 98 1.40 9.38 -4.09
N VAL A 99 0.96 10.49 -4.65
CA VAL A 99 1.75 11.18 -5.67
C VAL A 99 2.92 11.89 -5.00
N ASP A 100 4.12 11.67 -5.55
CA ASP A 100 5.32 12.35 -5.06
C ASP A 100 5.45 13.69 -5.77
N GLU A 101 5.84 14.67 -5.02
CA GLU A 101 6.02 16.03 -5.52
C GLU A 101 7.33 16.20 -6.25
#